data_2541de0a4aa5e2d684a8cab8acf208c0
#
_entry.id   2541de0a4aa5e2d684a8cab8acf208c0
#
_cell.length_a   1.000
_cell.length_b   1.000
_cell.length_c   1.000
_cell.angle_alpha   90.00
_cell.angle_beta   90.00
_cell.angle_gamma   90.00
#
_symmetry.space_group_name_H-M   'P 1'
#
loop_
_entity.id
_entity.type
_entity.pdbx_description
1 polymer ?
#
loop_
_entity_poly.entity_id
_entity_poly.type
_entity_poly.pdbx_seq_one_letter_code
_entity_poly.pdbx_strand_id
1 'polypeptide(L)'
;MQTPEVDITDLSHDGRGVARIDGKAVFVAGALPGERARIRYTKRSRNFDEAKVEELLTRSPERIEPRCVHFGTCSGCSLQHLPPAAQIAAKQRVLAENFERIGKVEPARWLDPLSDEPWGYRRKGRLSVKWVEKKNKALVGFREDNPRFVADLSICHTLLPQVGERLAALGELVGALDAKAQIAQIEIAAGDDAVALTFRNLQPLSEHDRAALIAFGQQHALAILLQPGGPDSVTPLWPDVVPLSFRIPDSDIEIAFRPLDFIQVNAGMNRRMIARALDLLDPQSGDSVLDLFCGLGNFTLPIARRAGNVVGVEGEAALVARSHENATGNGIGNAEFFAADLAADQRSTPWAQRHYDKLLLDPPRSGAAAVLDYLPRKDAHRIVYVSCHPGSLARDAGTLVERHGFVLAAAGVMDMFPHTAHVESIALFERR
;
A
#
# COMPACT_ATOMS: atom_id res chain seq x y z
N MET A 1 3.33 -40.66 -6.76
CA MET A 1 3.23 -39.94 -8.04
C MET A 1 4.53 -39.16 -8.19
N GLN A 2 5.22 -39.26 -9.32
CA GLN A 2 6.40 -38.40 -9.55
C GLN A 2 5.97 -36.94 -9.56
N THR A 3 6.66 -36.11 -8.79
CA THR A 3 6.48 -34.64 -8.80
C THR A 3 7.05 -34.11 -10.13
N PRO A 4 6.26 -33.34 -10.91
CA PRO A 4 6.72 -32.89 -12.22
C PRO A 4 7.88 -31.92 -12.12
N GLU A 5 8.81 -32.02 -13.09
CA GLU A 5 9.90 -31.09 -13.28
C GLU A 5 9.51 -30.10 -14.39
N VAL A 6 9.81 -28.82 -14.17
CA VAL A 6 9.43 -27.75 -15.09
C VAL A 6 10.58 -26.73 -15.23
N ASP A 7 10.67 -26.14 -16.42
CA ASP A 7 11.50 -24.97 -16.69
C ASP A 7 10.66 -23.70 -16.50
N ILE A 8 11.17 -22.75 -15.74
CA ILE A 8 10.52 -21.48 -15.44
C ILE A 8 10.94 -20.47 -16.51
N THR A 9 10.00 -20.03 -17.31
CA THR A 9 10.26 -19.18 -18.48
C THR A 9 10.01 -17.70 -18.23
N ASP A 10 9.19 -17.34 -17.24
CA ASP A 10 8.81 -15.95 -16.97
C ASP A 10 8.42 -15.74 -15.51
N LEU A 11 8.17 -14.47 -15.13
CA LEU A 11 7.64 -14.06 -13.83
C LEU A 11 6.27 -13.40 -14.03
N SER A 12 5.26 -13.90 -13.34
CA SER A 12 3.90 -13.36 -13.39
C SER A 12 3.79 -12.03 -12.62
N HIS A 13 2.73 -11.28 -12.87
CA HIS A 13 2.45 -10.00 -12.22
C HIS A 13 2.32 -10.09 -10.69
N ASP A 14 2.08 -11.26 -10.14
CA ASP A 14 2.00 -11.53 -8.69
C ASP A 14 3.27 -12.16 -8.12
N GLY A 15 4.36 -12.22 -8.91
CA GLY A 15 5.68 -12.66 -8.46
C GLY A 15 5.87 -14.17 -8.43
N ARG A 16 5.04 -14.94 -9.11
CA ARG A 16 5.20 -16.39 -9.27
C ARG A 16 5.92 -16.70 -10.60
N GLY A 17 6.80 -17.70 -10.58
CA GLY A 17 7.40 -18.21 -11.82
C GLY A 17 6.32 -18.80 -12.74
N VAL A 18 6.51 -18.65 -14.04
CA VAL A 18 5.60 -19.20 -15.06
C VAL A 18 6.27 -20.37 -15.77
N ALA A 19 5.59 -21.51 -15.77
CA ALA A 19 5.96 -22.70 -16.53
C ALA A 19 4.79 -23.14 -17.41
N ARG A 20 5.05 -24.09 -18.34
CA ARG A 20 4.02 -24.74 -19.14
C ARG A 20 4.19 -26.25 -19.09
N ILE A 21 3.08 -26.97 -18.87
CA ILE A 21 3.00 -28.42 -18.94
C ILE A 21 1.88 -28.75 -19.93
N ASP A 22 2.19 -29.44 -20.99
CA ASP A 22 1.24 -29.81 -22.08
C ASP A 22 0.46 -28.58 -22.62
N GLY A 23 1.18 -27.43 -22.77
CA GLY A 23 0.61 -26.18 -23.25
C GLY A 23 -0.13 -25.35 -22.19
N LYS A 24 -0.47 -25.93 -21.04
CA LYS A 24 -1.18 -25.27 -19.95
C LYS A 24 -0.23 -24.49 -19.04
N ALA A 25 -0.59 -23.25 -18.68
CA ALA A 25 0.19 -22.44 -17.77
C ALA A 25 0.16 -23.00 -16.33
N VAL A 26 1.31 -22.98 -15.68
CA VAL A 26 1.49 -23.33 -14.26
C VAL A 26 2.19 -22.19 -13.57
N PHE A 27 1.57 -21.58 -12.56
CA PHE A 27 2.15 -20.53 -11.74
C PHE A 27 2.82 -21.14 -10.51
N VAL A 28 4.13 -20.96 -10.40
CA VAL A 28 4.98 -21.64 -9.40
C VAL A 28 5.47 -20.64 -8.36
N ALA A 29 4.92 -20.71 -7.16
CA ALA A 29 5.37 -19.86 -6.05
C ALA A 29 6.82 -20.21 -5.67
N GLY A 30 7.64 -19.16 -5.48
CA GLY A 30 9.04 -19.27 -5.08
C GLY A 30 10.03 -19.58 -6.20
N ALA A 31 9.59 -19.66 -7.46
CA ALA A 31 10.45 -19.88 -8.61
C ALA A 31 10.77 -18.60 -9.38
N LEU A 32 11.94 -18.54 -10.01
CA LEU A 32 12.41 -17.43 -10.83
C LEU A 32 12.66 -17.87 -12.28
N PRO A 33 12.57 -16.95 -13.27
CA PRO A 33 12.91 -17.24 -14.64
C PRO A 33 14.34 -17.80 -14.78
N GLY A 34 14.49 -18.79 -15.69
CA GLY A 34 15.75 -19.50 -15.93
C GLY A 34 16.04 -20.63 -14.95
N GLU A 35 15.15 -20.90 -13.99
CA GLU A 35 15.28 -22.04 -13.08
C GLU A 35 14.58 -23.29 -13.63
N ARG A 36 15.12 -24.45 -13.28
CA ARG A 36 14.43 -25.73 -13.38
C ARG A 36 14.07 -26.23 -12.00
N ALA A 37 12.81 -26.59 -11.79
CA ALA A 37 12.30 -26.94 -10.47
C ALA A 37 11.44 -28.19 -10.51
N ARG A 38 11.51 -29.00 -9.45
CA ARG A 38 10.49 -29.98 -9.11
C ARG A 38 9.41 -29.27 -8.33
N ILE A 39 8.16 -29.45 -8.77
CA ILE A 39 7.02 -28.66 -8.25
C ILE A 39 5.96 -29.56 -7.64
N ARG A 40 5.27 -29.02 -6.63
CA ARG A 40 4.08 -29.63 -6.04
C ARG A 40 2.87 -28.76 -6.31
N TYR A 41 1.84 -29.34 -6.96
CA TYR A 41 0.59 -28.62 -7.20
C TYR A 41 -0.10 -28.25 -5.89
N THR A 42 -0.56 -27.01 -5.81
CA THR A 42 -1.39 -26.48 -4.72
C THR A 42 -2.84 -26.36 -5.13
N LYS A 43 -3.08 -26.10 -6.44
CA LYS A 43 -4.43 -26.02 -7.01
C LYS A 43 -4.40 -26.41 -8.49
N ARG A 44 -5.41 -27.13 -8.93
CA ARG A 44 -5.63 -27.42 -10.35
C ARG A 44 -6.93 -26.78 -10.81
N SER A 45 -6.93 -26.10 -11.96
CA SER A 45 -8.12 -25.49 -12.56
C SER A 45 -8.15 -25.76 -14.07
N ARG A 46 -9.23 -25.37 -14.75
CA ARG A 46 -9.37 -25.60 -16.20
C ARG A 46 -8.32 -24.83 -17.02
N ASN A 47 -8.06 -23.59 -16.68
CA ASN A 47 -7.28 -22.67 -17.51
C ASN A 47 -5.79 -22.60 -17.12
N PHE A 48 -5.48 -22.79 -15.85
CA PHE A 48 -4.11 -22.77 -15.31
C PHE A 48 -4.04 -23.61 -14.04
N ASP A 49 -2.82 -23.99 -13.64
CA ASP A 49 -2.57 -24.64 -12.37
C ASP A 49 -1.69 -23.76 -11.48
N GLU A 50 -1.75 -23.97 -10.18
CA GLU A 50 -0.91 -23.33 -9.18
C GLU A 50 -0.05 -24.39 -8.50
N ALA A 51 1.20 -24.06 -8.31
CA ALA A 51 2.17 -24.95 -7.69
C ALA A 51 3.14 -24.15 -6.81
N LYS A 52 3.94 -24.85 -6.05
CA LYS A 52 5.11 -24.28 -5.36
C LYS A 52 6.35 -25.14 -5.62
N VAL A 53 7.49 -24.50 -5.53
CA VAL A 53 8.78 -25.19 -5.59
C VAL A 53 8.87 -26.19 -4.46
N GLU A 54 9.22 -27.43 -4.78
CA GLU A 54 9.58 -28.48 -3.83
C GLU A 54 11.12 -28.62 -3.77
N GLU A 55 11.77 -28.54 -4.94
CA GLU A 55 13.22 -28.60 -5.06
C GLU A 55 13.66 -27.78 -6.29
N LEU A 56 14.68 -26.96 -6.14
CA LEU A 56 15.36 -26.30 -7.27
C LEU A 56 16.45 -27.22 -7.83
N LEU A 57 16.31 -27.62 -9.09
CA LEU A 57 17.29 -28.46 -9.79
C LEU A 57 18.39 -27.57 -10.41
N THR A 58 18.03 -26.40 -10.91
CA THR A 58 18.96 -25.34 -11.30
C THR A 58 18.51 -24.02 -10.72
N ARG A 59 19.45 -23.14 -10.37
CA ARG A 59 19.16 -21.82 -9.79
C ARG A 59 19.45 -20.71 -10.82
N SER A 60 18.59 -19.71 -10.83
CA SER A 60 18.84 -18.47 -11.55
C SER A 60 20.07 -17.76 -10.98
N PRO A 61 20.95 -17.15 -11.83
CA PRO A 61 22.06 -16.33 -11.34
C PRO A 61 21.59 -15.08 -10.58
N GLU A 62 20.35 -14.65 -10.79
CA GLU A 62 19.75 -13.52 -10.07
C GLU A 62 19.18 -13.90 -8.70
N ARG A 63 19.10 -15.20 -8.35
CA ARG A 63 18.54 -15.63 -7.07
C ARG A 63 19.46 -15.27 -5.91
N ILE A 64 18.89 -14.58 -4.92
CA ILE A 64 19.54 -14.32 -3.62
C ILE A 64 18.84 -15.11 -2.51
N GLU A 65 19.53 -15.30 -1.38
CA GLU A 65 18.92 -15.88 -0.19
C GLU A 65 18.04 -14.83 0.51
N PRO A 66 16.77 -15.16 0.79
CA PRO A 66 15.87 -14.27 1.52
C PRO A 66 16.40 -13.95 2.92
N ARG A 67 16.40 -12.67 3.29
CA ARG A 67 16.78 -12.24 4.65
C ARG A 67 15.83 -12.77 5.73
N CYS A 68 14.55 -12.91 5.40
CA CYS A 68 13.51 -13.28 6.36
C CYS A 68 13.40 -14.81 6.49
N VAL A 69 13.59 -15.34 7.69
CA VAL A 69 13.44 -16.78 7.99
C VAL A 69 12.01 -17.30 7.78
N HIS A 70 11.03 -16.42 7.71
CA HIS A 70 9.62 -16.75 7.50
C HIS A 70 9.19 -16.62 6.02
N PHE A 71 10.14 -16.31 5.10
CA PHE A 71 9.84 -16.23 3.68
C PHE A 71 9.35 -17.59 3.15
N GLY A 72 8.28 -17.58 2.34
CA GLY A 72 7.63 -18.81 1.85
C GLY A 72 6.62 -19.44 2.80
N THR A 73 6.50 -18.95 4.05
CA THR A 73 5.43 -19.29 5.00
C THR A 73 4.49 -18.11 5.21
N CYS A 74 5.06 -16.93 5.48
CA CYS A 74 4.33 -15.67 5.60
C CYS A 74 4.04 -15.11 4.20
N SER A 75 2.77 -14.76 3.91
CA SER A 75 2.36 -14.17 2.63
C SER A 75 2.66 -12.66 2.52
N GLY A 76 3.31 -12.07 3.51
CA GLY A 76 3.63 -10.63 3.52
C GLY A 76 4.68 -10.21 2.48
N CYS A 77 5.51 -11.15 1.99
CA CYS A 77 6.54 -10.93 0.98
C CYS A 77 6.53 -12.06 -0.04
N SER A 78 6.68 -11.71 -1.34
CA SER A 78 6.71 -12.68 -2.44
C SER A 78 8.01 -12.67 -3.24
N LEU A 79 8.87 -11.64 -3.08
CA LEU A 79 10.04 -11.43 -3.94
C LEU A 79 11.37 -11.29 -3.20
N GLN A 80 11.49 -11.69 -1.93
CA GLN A 80 12.76 -11.58 -1.20
C GLN A 80 13.91 -12.41 -1.78
N HIS A 81 13.61 -13.39 -2.63
CA HIS A 81 14.59 -14.21 -3.34
C HIS A 81 15.10 -13.58 -4.64
N LEU A 82 14.68 -12.34 -4.92
CA LEU A 82 15.11 -11.53 -6.06
C LEU A 82 15.74 -10.21 -5.56
N PRO A 83 16.89 -9.75 -6.11
CA PRO A 83 17.51 -8.49 -5.70
C PRO A 83 16.56 -7.29 -5.92
N PRO A 84 16.64 -6.22 -5.10
CA PRO A 84 15.77 -5.06 -5.23
C PRO A 84 15.73 -4.45 -6.64
N ALA A 85 16.87 -4.33 -7.32
CA ALA A 85 16.91 -3.81 -8.69
C ALA A 85 16.11 -4.69 -9.67
N ALA A 86 16.21 -6.01 -9.55
CA ALA A 86 15.44 -6.95 -10.38
C ALA A 86 13.94 -6.96 -10.03
N GLN A 87 13.60 -6.75 -8.75
CA GLN A 87 12.19 -6.55 -8.35
C GLN A 87 11.58 -5.31 -9.04
N ILE A 88 12.31 -4.20 -9.06
CA ILE A 88 11.90 -2.96 -9.73
C ILE A 88 11.75 -3.17 -11.24
N ALA A 89 12.72 -3.83 -11.87
CA ALA A 89 12.67 -4.15 -13.31
C ALA A 89 11.43 -5.03 -13.64
N ALA A 90 11.13 -6.02 -12.80
CA ALA A 90 9.93 -6.84 -12.97
C ALA A 90 8.63 -6.00 -12.84
N LYS A 91 8.55 -5.10 -11.88
CA LYS A 91 7.41 -4.18 -11.70
C LYS A 91 7.25 -3.23 -12.89
N GLN A 92 8.36 -2.69 -13.41
CA GLN A 92 8.36 -1.84 -14.60
C GLN A 92 7.83 -2.59 -15.83
N ARG A 93 8.26 -3.85 -16.02
CA ARG A 93 7.76 -4.70 -17.11
C ARG A 93 6.25 -4.96 -16.98
N VAL A 94 5.76 -5.27 -15.78
CA VAL A 94 4.32 -5.44 -15.53
C VAL A 94 3.54 -4.18 -15.93
N LEU A 95 4.01 -2.99 -15.58
CA LEU A 95 3.36 -1.74 -15.96
C LEU A 95 3.34 -1.55 -17.49
N ALA A 96 4.46 -1.79 -18.16
CA ALA A 96 4.60 -1.66 -19.61
C ALA A 96 3.65 -2.61 -20.35
N GLU A 97 3.61 -3.89 -19.94
CA GLU A 97 2.70 -4.89 -20.53
C GLU A 97 1.21 -4.53 -20.34
N ASN A 98 0.85 -3.94 -19.20
CA ASN A 98 -0.51 -3.49 -18.99
C ASN A 98 -0.87 -2.32 -19.90
N PHE A 99 0.01 -1.33 -20.06
CA PHE A 99 -0.21 -0.21 -21.00
C PHE A 99 -0.39 -0.73 -22.43
N GLU A 100 0.48 -1.64 -22.88
CA GLU A 100 0.40 -2.20 -24.23
C GLU A 100 -0.87 -3.03 -24.43
N ARG A 101 -1.17 -3.96 -23.51
CA ARG A 101 -2.24 -4.96 -23.72
C ARG A 101 -3.62 -4.45 -23.37
N ILE A 102 -3.76 -3.65 -22.32
CA ILE A 102 -5.04 -3.16 -21.80
C ILE A 102 -5.32 -1.74 -22.30
N GLY A 103 -4.39 -0.82 -22.04
CA GLY A 103 -4.55 0.60 -22.38
C GLY A 103 -4.39 0.91 -23.85
N LYS A 104 -3.66 0.08 -24.60
CA LYS A 104 -3.25 0.34 -25.99
C LYS A 104 -2.54 1.69 -26.13
N VAL A 105 -1.77 2.04 -25.11
CA VAL A 105 -1.01 3.28 -25.02
C VAL A 105 0.44 3.00 -24.65
N GLU A 106 1.32 3.95 -25.01
CA GLU A 106 2.72 3.91 -24.64
C GLU A 106 3.10 5.31 -24.12
N PRO A 107 3.86 5.40 -22.99
CA PRO A 107 4.34 6.70 -22.52
C PRO A 107 5.42 7.23 -23.46
N ALA A 108 5.34 8.52 -23.77
CA ALA A 108 6.37 9.19 -24.59
C ALA A 108 7.76 9.14 -23.91
N ARG A 109 7.77 9.05 -22.57
CA ARG A 109 9.01 8.91 -21.79
C ARG A 109 8.76 8.01 -20.56
N TRP A 110 9.64 7.04 -20.36
CA TRP A 110 9.71 6.32 -19.08
C TRP A 110 10.48 7.13 -18.05
N LEU A 111 9.87 7.26 -16.86
CA LEU A 111 10.52 7.89 -15.70
C LEU A 111 11.45 6.88 -15.03
N ASP A 112 12.55 7.39 -14.47
CA ASP A 112 13.39 6.58 -13.60
C ASP A 112 12.56 6.06 -12.41
N PRO A 113 12.63 4.77 -12.08
CA PRO A 113 11.93 4.19 -10.95
C PRO A 113 12.27 4.90 -9.64
N LEU A 114 11.27 5.11 -8.79
CA LEU A 114 11.52 5.57 -7.42
C LEU A 114 11.73 4.36 -6.51
N SER A 115 12.78 4.42 -5.71
CA SER A 115 13.08 3.43 -4.67
C SER A 115 13.64 4.11 -3.43
N ASP A 116 13.56 3.43 -2.29
CA ASP A 116 14.13 3.86 -1.02
C ASP A 116 14.65 2.64 -0.25
N GLU A 117 15.00 2.81 1.04
CA GLU A 117 15.44 1.70 1.88
C GLU A 117 14.42 0.56 1.86
N PRO A 118 14.81 -0.68 1.46
CA PRO A 118 13.86 -1.77 1.28
C PRO A 118 13.45 -2.46 2.58
N TRP A 119 14.05 -2.11 3.72
CA TRP A 119 13.80 -2.73 5.01
C TRP A 119 13.36 -1.73 6.05
N GLY A 120 12.60 -2.18 7.07
CA GLY A 120 12.15 -1.32 8.16
C GLY A 120 11.23 -0.17 7.73
N TYR A 121 10.68 -0.22 6.54
CA TYR A 121 9.91 0.88 5.95
C TYR A 121 8.45 0.93 6.39
N ARG A 122 7.89 -0.26 6.77
CA ARG A 122 6.44 -0.41 6.91
C ARG A 122 5.95 0.11 8.24
N ARG A 123 5.34 1.29 8.19
CA ARG A 123 4.79 2.00 9.35
C ARG A 123 3.29 1.75 9.61
N LYS A 124 2.61 1.06 8.72
CA LYS A 124 1.19 0.69 8.85
C LYS A 124 1.00 -0.79 8.54
N GLY A 125 0.29 -1.51 9.40
CA GLY A 125 0.04 -2.93 9.19
C GLY A 125 -0.96 -3.51 10.16
N ARG A 126 -1.54 -4.64 9.78
CA ARG A 126 -2.46 -5.40 10.60
C ARG A 126 -1.89 -6.79 10.84
N LEU A 127 -1.56 -7.08 12.08
CA LEU A 127 -1.18 -8.41 12.53
C LEU A 127 -2.43 -9.18 12.94
N SER A 128 -2.57 -10.37 12.44
CA SER A 128 -3.58 -11.33 12.93
C SER A 128 -3.08 -11.95 14.22
N VAL A 129 -3.98 -12.18 15.15
CA VAL A 129 -3.71 -12.85 16.41
C VAL A 129 -4.56 -14.11 16.51
N LYS A 130 -3.97 -15.22 16.96
CA LYS A 130 -4.70 -16.47 17.18
C LYS A 130 -4.11 -17.25 18.36
N TRP A 131 -4.93 -17.46 19.38
CA TRP A 131 -4.60 -18.42 20.43
C TRP A 131 -4.74 -19.86 19.90
N VAL A 132 -3.75 -20.69 20.11
CA VAL A 132 -3.72 -22.10 19.68
C VAL A 132 -3.58 -23.00 20.91
N GLU A 133 -4.69 -23.51 21.39
CA GLU A 133 -4.76 -24.37 22.59
C GLU A 133 -3.75 -25.53 22.57
N LYS A 134 -3.69 -26.28 21.46
CA LYS A 134 -2.80 -27.43 21.30
C LYS A 134 -1.31 -27.08 21.45
N LYS A 135 -0.94 -25.85 21.16
CA LYS A 135 0.44 -25.33 21.24
C LYS A 135 0.68 -24.55 22.54
N ASN A 136 -0.39 -24.25 23.28
CA ASN A 136 -0.39 -23.33 24.42
C ASN A 136 0.33 -22.00 24.06
N LYS A 137 0.01 -21.43 22.87
CA LYS A 137 0.73 -20.29 22.32
C LYS A 137 -0.21 -19.34 21.57
N ALA A 138 0.02 -18.04 21.72
CA ALA A 138 -0.55 -17.04 20.84
C ALA A 138 0.35 -16.86 19.60
N LEU A 139 -0.23 -17.00 18.42
CA LEU A 139 0.41 -16.65 17.15
C LEU A 139 0.10 -15.20 16.83
N VAL A 140 1.15 -14.42 16.57
CA VAL A 140 1.03 -13.00 16.16
C VAL A 140 1.80 -12.82 14.87
N GLY A 141 1.12 -12.41 13.80
CA GLY A 141 1.77 -12.23 12.51
C GLY A 141 0.82 -11.95 11.35
N PHE A 142 1.37 -11.95 10.16
CA PHE A 142 0.57 -11.90 8.93
C PHE A 142 -0.04 -13.28 8.62
N ARG A 143 -0.94 -13.31 7.64
CA ARG A 143 -1.51 -14.59 7.18
C ARG A 143 -0.46 -15.40 6.42
N GLU A 144 -0.62 -16.72 6.43
CA GLU A 144 0.05 -17.62 5.49
C GLU A 144 -0.61 -17.56 4.11
N ASP A 145 -0.07 -18.28 3.12
CA ASP A 145 -0.70 -18.44 1.80
C ASP A 145 -2.13 -18.98 1.91
N ASN A 146 -2.36 -19.88 2.87
CA ASN A 146 -3.73 -20.21 3.28
C ASN A 146 -4.22 -19.19 4.31
N PRO A 147 -5.15 -18.29 3.97
CA PRO A 147 -5.57 -17.17 4.82
C PRO A 147 -6.29 -17.61 6.12
N ARG A 148 -6.55 -18.91 6.29
CA ARG A 148 -7.09 -19.47 7.56
C ARG A 148 -6.02 -19.56 8.64
N PHE A 149 -4.75 -19.54 8.27
CA PHE A 149 -3.63 -19.68 9.20
C PHE A 149 -2.92 -18.35 9.42
N VAL A 150 -2.40 -18.19 10.61
CA VAL A 150 -1.55 -17.07 11.01
C VAL A 150 -0.12 -17.59 11.07
N ALA A 151 0.78 -16.94 10.34
CA ALA A 151 2.20 -17.26 10.41
C ALA A 151 2.75 -16.91 11.80
N ASP A 152 3.44 -17.87 12.41
CA ASP A 152 4.09 -17.70 13.70
C ASP A 152 5.39 -16.92 13.52
N LEU A 153 5.29 -15.59 13.56
CA LEU A 153 6.42 -14.73 13.29
C LEU A 153 7.21 -14.41 14.55
N SER A 154 8.52 -14.67 14.53
CA SER A 154 9.45 -14.19 15.55
C SER A 154 9.99 -12.79 15.23
N ILE A 155 10.12 -12.46 13.95
CA ILE A 155 10.66 -11.19 13.44
C ILE A 155 10.02 -10.84 12.10
N CYS A 156 9.95 -9.53 11.79
CA CYS A 156 9.59 -9.03 10.47
C CYS A 156 10.50 -7.87 10.07
N HIS A 157 11.35 -8.09 9.09
CA HIS A 157 12.32 -7.08 8.64
C HIS A 157 11.71 -5.95 7.81
N THR A 158 10.50 -6.07 7.32
CA THR A 158 9.81 -5.00 6.56
C THR A 158 9.06 -4.03 7.46
N LEU A 159 8.57 -4.47 8.63
CA LEU A 159 8.01 -3.59 9.65
C LEU A 159 9.10 -2.69 10.24
N LEU A 160 8.69 -1.52 10.74
CA LEU A 160 9.58 -0.69 11.55
C LEU A 160 10.25 -1.53 12.65
N PRO A 161 11.56 -1.37 12.92
CA PRO A 161 12.29 -2.19 13.89
C PRO A 161 11.64 -2.22 15.27
N GLN A 162 11.04 -1.09 15.71
CA GLN A 162 10.35 -0.97 16.99
C GLN A 162 9.22 -2.00 17.18
N VAL A 163 8.62 -2.49 16.08
CA VAL A 163 7.59 -3.53 16.11
C VAL A 163 8.10 -4.84 15.53
N GLY A 164 8.81 -4.77 14.41
CA GLY A 164 9.23 -5.95 13.66
C GLY A 164 10.16 -6.90 14.44
N GLU A 165 11.00 -6.35 15.31
CA GLU A 165 11.93 -7.11 16.18
C GLU A 165 11.26 -7.63 17.46
N ARG A 166 10.01 -7.30 17.71
CA ARG A 166 9.27 -7.61 18.94
C ARG A 166 8.08 -8.54 18.74
N LEU A 167 7.95 -9.15 17.55
CA LEU A 167 6.81 -10.03 17.25
C LEU A 167 6.76 -11.25 18.17
N ALA A 168 7.92 -11.83 18.53
CA ALA A 168 7.99 -12.91 19.51
C ALA A 168 7.47 -12.45 20.88
N ALA A 169 7.96 -11.30 21.37
CA ALA A 169 7.53 -10.72 22.65
C ALA A 169 6.04 -10.34 22.65
N LEU A 170 5.50 -9.87 21.52
CA LEU A 170 4.05 -9.63 21.37
C LEU A 170 3.26 -10.94 21.48
N GLY A 171 3.77 -12.03 20.91
CA GLY A 171 3.17 -13.37 21.06
C GLY A 171 3.17 -13.84 22.51
N GLU A 172 4.26 -13.65 23.22
CA GLU A 172 4.38 -13.97 24.66
C GLU A 172 3.44 -13.11 25.50
N LEU A 173 3.42 -11.79 25.28
CA LEU A 173 2.48 -10.88 25.94
C LEU A 173 1.05 -11.34 25.78
N VAL A 174 0.57 -11.53 24.53
CA VAL A 174 -0.80 -11.96 24.28
C VAL A 174 -1.08 -13.33 24.93
N GLY A 175 -0.12 -14.26 24.89
CA GLY A 175 -0.25 -15.57 25.51
C GLY A 175 -0.41 -15.55 27.04
N ALA A 176 0.11 -14.50 27.70
CA ALA A 176 0.02 -14.28 29.14
C ALA A 176 -1.28 -13.58 29.59
N LEU A 177 -2.04 -12.97 28.67
CA LEU A 177 -3.29 -12.30 29.00
C LEU A 177 -4.38 -13.31 29.42
N ASP A 178 -5.26 -12.87 30.32
CA ASP A 178 -6.50 -13.59 30.64
C ASP A 178 -7.38 -13.68 29.38
N ALA A 179 -7.46 -12.57 28.62
CA ALA A 179 -8.23 -12.44 27.38
C ALA A 179 -7.47 -12.93 26.11
N LYS A 180 -6.44 -13.76 26.23
CA LYS A 180 -5.58 -14.22 25.11
C LYS A 180 -6.33 -14.76 23.88
N ALA A 181 -7.45 -15.45 24.09
CA ALA A 181 -8.30 -15.96 23.01
C ALA A 181 -9.25 -14.88 22.42
N GLN A 182 -9.33 -13.73 23.03
CA GLN A 182 -10.23 -12.63 22.69
C GLN A 182 -9.51 -11.44 22.02
N ILE A 183 -8.19 -11.51 21.86
CA ILE A 183 -7.42 -10.57 21.05
C ILE A 183 -7.45 -11.07 19.60
N ALA A 184 -8.17 -10.37 18.72
CA ALA A 184 -8.37 -10.81 17.34
C ALA A 184 -7.27 -10.32 16.39
N GLN A 185 -6.75 -9.12 16.61
CA GLN A 185 -5.73 -8.49 15.78
C GLN A 185 -5.02 -7.35 16.53
N ILE A 186 -3.86 -6.96 16.00
CA ILE A 186 -3.10 -5.79 16.45
C ILE A 186 -2.84 -4.92 15.21
N GLU A 187 -3.39 -3.70 15.21
CA GLU A 187 -3.08 -2.69 14.17
C GLU A 187 -1.83 -1.92 14.58
N ILE A 188 -0.95 -1.73 13.62
CA ILE A 188 0.26 -0.91 13.76
C ILE A 188 0.00 0.40 13.05
N ALA A 189 0.27 1.51 13.72
CA ALA A 189 0.26 2.84 13.12
C ALA A 189 1.43 3.64 13.68
N ALA A 190 2.35 4.05 12.81
CA ALA A 190 3.52 4.81 13.21
C ALA A 190 3.55 6.16 12.50
N GLY A 191 3.63 7.23 13.30
CA GLY A 191 4.04 8.55 12.87
C GLY A 191 5.57 8.68 12.85
N ASP A 192 6.04 9.91 12.73
CA ASP A 192 7.49 10.16 12.77
C ASP A 192 8.02 10.08 14.21
N ASP A 193 7.21 10.45 15.21
CA ASP A 193 7.62 10.56 16.60
C ASP A 193 6.97 9.52 17.54
N ALA A 194 5.95 8.80 17.11
CA ALA A 194 5.24 7.82 17.92
C ALA A 194 4.83 6.58 17.13
N VAL A 195 4.88 5.41 17.78
CA VAL A 195 4.40 4.15 17.25
C VAL A 195 3.29 3.62 18.14
N ALA A 196 2.13 3.35 17.55
CA ALA A 196 0.94 2.87 18.25
C ALA A 196 0.58 1.45 17.84
N LEU A 197 0.20 0.64 18.84
CA LEU A 197 -0.38 -0.68 18.69
C LEU A 197 -1.83 -0.66 19.18
N THR A 198 -2.78 -0.88 18.29
CA THR A 198 -4.21 -0.95 18.65
C THR A 198 -4.62 -2.43 18.76
N PHE A 199 -4.92 -2.86 19.96
CA PHE A 199 -5.38 -4.23 20.25
C PHE A 199 -6.89 -4.33 20.07
N ARG A 200 -7.34 -5.15 19.13
CA ARG A 200 -8.75 -5.46 18.98
C ARG A 200 -9.14 -6.53 20.00
N ASN A 201 -9.76 -6.10 21.09
CA ASN A 201 -10.25 -6.95 22.17
C ASN A 201 -11.75 -7.17 22.02
N LEU A 202 -12.15 -8.45 21.85
CA LEU A 202 -13.57 -8.82 21.66
C LEU A 202 -14.37 -8.85 22.95
N GLN A 203 -13.70 -8.75 24.10
CA GLN A 203 -14.27 -8.66 25.43
C GLN A 203 -13.52 -7.61 26.27
N PRO A 204 -14.11 -7.09 27.34
CA PRO A 204 -13.40 -6.24 28.29
C PRO A 204 -12.16 -6.93 28.85
N LEU A 205 -11.09 -6.18 29.00
CA LEU A 205 -9.83 -6.66 29.58
C LEU A 205 -9.86 -6.56 31.11
N SER A 206 -9.27 -7.54 31.78
CA SER A 206 -9.05 -7.49 33.24
C SER A 206 -8.01 -6.42 33.60
N GLU A 207 -7.93 -6.05 34.88
CA GLU A 207 -6.91 -5.14 35.38
C GLU A 207 -5.50 -5.73 35.19
N HIS A 208 -5.34 -7.06 35.31
CA HIS A 208 -4.11 -7.77 34.99
C HIS A 208 -3.71 -7.58 33.53
N ASP A 209 -4.64 -7.77 32.59
CA ASP A 209 -4.39 -7.59 31.17
C ASP A 209 -4.00 -6.16 30.83
N ARG A 210 -4.74 -5.19 31.38
CA ARG A 210 -4.44 -3.75 31.19
C ARG A 210 -3.04 -3.38 31.70
N ALA A 211 -2.70 -3.85 32.91
CA ALA A 211 -1.39 -3.60 33.50
C ALA A 211 -0.24 -4.22 32.66
N ALA A 212 -0.43 -5.45 32.16
CA ALA A 212 0.54 -6.14 31.30
C ALA A 212 0.76 -5.39 29.98
N LEU A 213 -0.31 -4.91 29.33
CA LEU A 213 -0.24 -4.12 28.12
C LEU A 213 0.46 -2.78 28.34
N ILE A 214 0.15 -2.07 29.44
CA ILE A 214 0.81 -0.81 29.83
C ILE A 214 2.31 -1.04 30.06
N ALA A 215 2.66 -2.06 30.83
CA ALA A 215 4.06 -2.38 31.11
C ALA A 215 4.84 -2.68 29.82
N PHE A 216 4.25 -3.41 28.89
CA PHE A 216 4.85 -3.65 27.56
C PHE A 216 5.03 -2.35 26.77
N GLY A 217 4.02 -1.48 26.75
CA GLY A 217 4.10 -0.19 26.09
C GLY A 217 5.24 0.68 26.66
N GLN A 218 5.36 0.75 27.98
CA GLN A 218 6.41 1.48 28.67
C GLN A 218 7.80 0.92 28.37
N GLN A 219 7.96 -0.41 28.45
CA GLN A 219 9.23 -1.09 28.21
C GLN A 219 9.75 -0.86 26.79
N HIS A 220 8.87 -0.78 25.80
CA HIS A 220 9.25 -0.74 24.39
C HIS A 220 8.99 0.62 23.71
N ALA A 221 8.58 1.65 24.45
CA ALA A 221 8.21 2.97 23.95
C ALA A 221 7.14 2.88 22.84
N LEU A 222 6.11 2.04 23.05
CA LEU A 222 4.98 1.82 22.14
C LEU A 222 3.70 2.31 22.79
N ALA A 223 2.96 3.16 22.11
CA ALA A 223 1.62 3.55 22.58
C ALA A 223 0.66 2.36 22.41
N ILE A 224 -0.16 2.12 23.42
CA ILE A 224 -1.13 1.04 23.46
C ILE A 224 -2.54 1.61 23.42
N LEU A 225 -3.32 1.14 22.45
CA LEU A 225 -4.73 1.49 22.30
C LEU A 225 -5.59 0.23 22.30
N LEU A 226 -6.84 0.38 22.67
CA LEU A 226 -7.83 -0.69 22.69
C LEU A 226 -8.94 -0.39 21.69
N GLN A 227 -9.44 -1.44 21.04
CA GLN A 227 -10.56 -1.39 20.11
C GLN A 227 -11.59 -2.48 20.45
N PRO A 228 -12.51 -2.23 21.38
CA PRO A 228 -13.51 -3.22 21.77
C PRO A 228 -14.64 -3.41 20.75
N GLY A 229 -14.83 -2.47 19.82
CA GLY A 229 -15.93 -2.47 18.85
C GLY A 229 -15.52 -2.03 17.45
N GLY A 230 -16.32 -1.16 16.84
CA GLY A 230 -16.03 -0.54 15.53
C GLY A 230 -14.85 0.43 15.56
N PRO A 231 -14.53 1.08 14.41
CA PRO A 231 -13.43 2.03 14.33
C PRO A 231 -13.50 3.17 15.34
N ASP A 232 -14.70 3.66 15.66
CA ASP A 232 -14.91 4.77 16.58
C ASP A 232 -14.74 4.38 18.07
N SER A 233 -14.54 3.10 18.36
CA SER A 233 -14.32 2.60 19.72
C SER A 233 -12.84 2.61 20.13
N VAL A 234 -11.94 3.07 19.27
CA VAL A 234 -10.50 3.12 19.58
C VAL A 234 -10.23 4.17 20.64
N THR A 235 -9.65 3.71 21.76
CA THR A 235 -9.27 4.58 22.88
C THR A 235 -7.82 4.29 23.32
N PRO A 236 -7.05 5.31 23.74
CA PRO A 236 -5.76 5.09 24.33
C PRO A 236 -5.87 4.31 25.64
N LEU A 237 -4.95 3.39 25.87
CA LEU A 237 -4.73 2.75 27.17
C LEU A 237 -3.49 3.36 27.84
N TRP A 238 -2.44 3.64 27.06
CA TRP A 238 -1.20 4.30 27.49
C TRP A 238 -0.40 4.78 26.28
N PRO A 239 0.15 6.00 26.30
CA PRO A 239 -0.22 7.11 27.19
C PRO A 239 -1.64 7.64 26.90
N ASP A 240 -2.14 8.57 27.68
CA ASP A 240 -3.48 9.14 27.51
C ASP A 240 -3.67 9.87 26.17
N VAL A 241 -2.59 10.45 25.64
CA VAL A 241 -2.57 11.13 24.34
C VAL A 241 -1.49 10.51 23.46
N VAL A 242 -1.89 10.13 22.24
CA VAL A 242 -0.97 9.53 21.25
C VAL A 242 -0.95 10.41 20.00
N PRO A 243 0.01 11.35 19.89
CA PRO A 243 0.13 12.22 18.73
C PRO A 243 0.72 11.42 17.56
N LEU A 244 -0.11 11.06 16.59
CA LEU A 244 0.34 10.42 15.35
C LEU A 244 0.34 11.46 14.24
N SER A 245 1.52 11.79 13.75
CA SER A 245 1.73 12.69 12.61
C SER A 245 2.92 12.25 11.77
N PHE A 246 2.99 12.73 10.55
CA PHE A 246 4.17 12.62 9.70
C PHE A 246 4.43 13.93 8.95
N ARG A 247 5.70 14.18 8.65
CA ARG A 247 6.14 15.41 7.99
C ARG A 247 6.47 15.19 6.53
N ILE A 248 6.17 16.22 5.74
CA ILE A 248 6.58 16.37 4.34
C ILE A 248 7.51 17.60 4.31
N PRO A 249 8.83 17.40 4.59
CA PRO A 249 9.76 18.51 4.86
C PRO A 249 9.89 19.50 3.71
N ASP A 250 9.91 19.01 2.46
CA ASP A 250 10.08 19.84 1.24
C ASP A 250 8.94 20.85 1.04
N SER A 251 7.81 20.65 1.73
CA SER A 251 6.64 21.52 1.66
C SER A 251 6.32 22.19 3.00
N ASP A 252 7.10 21.92 4.05
CA ASP A 252 6.82 22.36 5.41
C ASP A 252 5.39 22.02 5.84
N ILE A 253 5.03 20.74 5.73
CA ILE A 253 3.70 20.20 6.06
C ILE A 253 3.85 19.12 7.13
N GLU A 254 2.98 19.18 8.13
CA GLU A 254 2.76 18.10 9.09
C GLU A 254 1.32 17.58 8.96
N ILE A 255 1.15 16.27 8.76
CA ILE A 255 -0.17 15.62 8.63
C ILE A 255 -0.41 14.79 9.87
N ALA A 256 -1.39 15.19 10.67
CA ALA A 256 -1.92 14.41 11.78
C ALA A 256 -2.90 13.33 11.25
N PHE A 257 -2.90 12.17 11.90
CA PHE A 257 -3.78 11.07 11.55
C PHE A 257 -4.20 10.25 12.77
N ARG A 258 -5.27 9.49 12.65
CA ARG A 258 -5.73 8.55 13.69
C ARG A 258 -5.19 7.14 13.43
N PRO A 259 -5.13 6.28 14.47
CA PRO A 259 -4.54 4.93 14.36
C PRO A 259 -5.09 4.07 13.22
N LEU A 260 -6.34 4.22 12.86
CA LEU A 260 -6.99 3.43 11.80
C LEU A 260 -7.05 4.13 10.45
N ASP A 261 -6.68 5.41 10.35
CA ASP A 261 -6.66 6.13 9.08
C ASP A 261 -5.70 5.49 8.08
N PHE A 262 -6.05 5.61 6.81
CA PHE A 262 -5.13 5.23 5.75
C PHE A 262 -3.97 6.24 5.66
N ILE A 263 -2.76 5.73 5.69
CA ILE A 263 -1.54 6.46 5.35
C ILE A 263 -0.65 5.57 4.47
N GLN A 264 0.19 6.19 3.65
CA GLN A 264 1.17 5.45 2.87
C GLN A 264 2.13 4.69 3.79
N VAL A 265 2.32 3.40 3.54
CA VAL A 265 3.02 2.50 4.46
C VAL A 265 4.53 2.74 4.55
N ASN A 266 5.11 3.38 3.53
CA ASN A 266 6.53 3.67 3.40
C ASN A 266 6.73 5.20 3.42
N ALA A 267 7.22 5.72 4.53
CA ALA A 267 7.39 7.16 4.72
C ALA A 267 8.37 7.80 3.73
N GLY A 268 9.51 7.16 3.49
CA GLY A 268 10.51 7.66 2.54
C GLY A 268 9.98 7.67 1.11
N MET A 269 9.32 6.60 0.70
CA MET A 269 8.68 6.54 -0.61
C MET A 269 7.52 7.54 -0.75
N ASN A 270 6.72 7.78 0.30
CA ASN A 270 5.67 8.80 0.28
C ASN A 270 6.24 10.20 -0.02
N ARG A 271 7.33 10.58 0.65
CA ARG A 271 8.01 11.86 0.38
C ARG A 271 8.50 11.96 -1.05
N ARG A 272 9.16 10.91 -1.58
CA ARG A 272 9.64 10.86 -2.98
C ARG A 272 8.48 10.88 -4.00
N MET A 273 7.38 10.19 -3.70
CA MET A 273 6.17 10.17 -4.51
C MET A 273 5.54 11.56 -4.59
N ILE A 274 5.40 12.25 -3.46
CA ILE A 274 4.87 13.62 -3.40
C ILE A 274 5.77 14.56 -4.20
N ALA A 275 7.08 14.53 -3.99
CA ALA A 275 8.03 15.36 -4.74
C ALA A 275 7.89 15.12 -6.26
N ARG A 276 7.88 13.85 -6.70
CA ARG A 276 7.69 13.49 -8.11
C ARG A 276 6.33 13.96 -8.65
N ALA A 277 5.25 13.80 -7.86
CA ALA A 277 3.92 14.26 -8.27
C ALA A 277 3.87 15.77 -8.43
N LEU A 278 4.49 16.53 -7.53
CA LEU A 278 4.59 17.99 -7.62
C LEU A 278 5.44 18.43 -8.83
N ASP A 279 6.55 17.76 -9.10
CA ASP A 279 7.39 18.05 -10.27
C ASP A 279 6.65 17.77 -11.59
N LEU A 280 5.88 16.68 -11.65
CA LEU A 280 5.09 16.34 -12.83
C LEU A 280 3.85 17.23 -12.99
N LEU A 281 3.18 17.60 -11.90
CA LEU A 281 2.02 18.47 -11.91
C LEU A 281 2.42 19.92 -12.19
N ASP A 282 3.59 20.33 -11.69
CA ASP A 282 4.17 21.67 -11.83
C ASP A 282 3.16 22.79 -11.48
N PRO A 283 2.60 22.80 -10.25
CA PRO A 283 1.60 23.78 -9.87
C PRO A 283 2.20 25.19 -9.78
N GLN A 284 1.53 26.17 -10.39
CA GLN A 284 1.90 27.59 -10.41
C GLN A 284 0.95 28.40 -9.52
N SER A 285 1.40 29.55 -9.05
CA SER A 285 0.63 30.42 -8.12
C SER A 285 -0.71 30.94 -8.67
N GLY A 286 -0.94 30.85 -9.97
CA GLY A 286 -2.21 31.19 -10.61
C GLY A 286 -3.13 30.00 -10.84
N ASP A 287 -2.65 28.76 -10.67
CA ASP A 287 -3.41 27.56 -11.01
C ASP A 287 -4.52 27.25 -10.01
N SER A 288 -5.63 26.75 -10.53
CA SER A 288 -6.66 26.03 -9.78
C SER A 288 -6.46 24.52 -9.99
N VAL A 289 -6.25 23.79 -8.90
CA VAL A 289 -5.93 22.36 -8.95
C VAL A 289 -7.01 21.54 -8.24
N LEU A 290 -7.41 20.42 -8.87
CA LEU A 290 -8.31 19.44 -8.28
C LEU A 290 -7.53 18.17 -7.88
N ASP A 291 -7.62 17.80 -6.61
CA ASP A 291 -7.05 16.58 -6.03
C ASP A 291 -8.18 15.61 -5.67
N LEU A 292 -8.31 14.51 -6.40
CA LEU A 292 -9.36 13.51 -6.21
C LEU A 292 -8.81 12.29 -5.47
N PHE A 293 -9.60 11.82 -4.51
CA PHE A 293 -9.19 10.81 -3.53
C PHE A 293 -8.13 11.35 -2.57
N CYS A 294 -8.34 12.57 -2.09
CA CYS A 294 -7.30 13.35 -1.39
C CYS A 294 -6.94 12.82 0.02
N GLY A 295 -7.74 11.94 0.61
CA GLY A 295 -7.50 11.35 1.93
C GLY A 295 -7.36 12.43 3.01
N LEU A 296 -6.20 12.43 3.68
CA LEU A 296 -5.82 13.39 4.73
C LEU A 296 -5.21 14.70 4.19
N GLY A 297 -5.18 14.88 2.86
CA GLY A 297 -4.52 16.00 2.21
C GLY A 297 -3.06 15.72 1.84
N ASN A 298 -2.67 14.47 1.66
CA ASN A 298 -1.28 14.04 1.40
C ASN A 298 -0.66 14.72 0.17
N PHE A 299 -1.44 14.99 -0.88
CA PHE A 299 -1.05 15.79 -2.03
C PHE A 299 -1.65 17.20 -2.00
N THR A 300 -2.89 17.35 -1.56
CA THR A 300 -3.61 18.64 -1.52
C THR A 300 -2.80 19.70 -0.82
N LEU A 301 -2.26 19.39 0.39
CA LEU A 301 -1.56 20.41 1.18
C LEU A 301 -0.22 20.85 0.57
N PRO A 302 0.66 19.93 0.10
CA PRO A 302 1.84 20.31 -0.66
C PRO A 302 1.55 21.07 -1.95
N ILE A 303 0.48 20.74 -2.68
CA ILE A 303 0.03 21.46 -3.87
C ILE A 303 -0.39 22.89 -3.48
N ALA A 304 -1.12 23.07 -2.38
CA ALA A 304 -1.60 24.35 -1.90
C ALA A 304 -0.46 25.34 -1.53
N ARG A 305 0.74 24.83 -1.19
CA ARG A 305 1.92 25.68 -1.00
C ARG A 305 2.41 26.35 -2.29
N ARG A 306 2.01 25.82 -3.46
CA ARG A 306 2.49 26.28 -4.78
C ARG A 306 1.38 26.85 -5.66
N ALA A 307 0.17 26.29 -5.58
CA ALA A 307 -0.99 26.69 -6.40
C ALA A 307 -1.75 27.88 -5.81
N GLY A 308 -2.56 28.53 -6.66
CA GLY A 308 -3.44 29.61 -6.23
C GLY A 308 -4.63 29.12 -5.43
N ASN A 309 -5.25 28.02 -5.86
CA ASN A 309 -6.37 27.37 -5.19
C ASN A 309 -6.32 25.86 -5.38
N VAL A 310 -6.69 25.10 -4.36
CA VAL A 310 -6.77 23.65 -4.45
C VAL A 310 -8.11 23.16 -3.91
N VAL A 311 -8.73 22.23 -4.62
CA VAL A 311 -9.91 21.52 -4.15
C VAL A 311 -9.55 20.05 -3.95
N GLY A 312 -9.71 19.55 -2.72
CA GLY A 312 -9.59 18.13 -2.37
C GLY A 312 -10.96 17.48 -2.29
N VAL A 313 -11.14 16.31 -2.88
CA VAL A 313 -12.39 15.53 -2.79
C VAL A 313 -12.10 14.12 -2.30
N GLU A 314 -12.84 13.69 -1.27
CA GLU A 314 -12.66 12.39 -0.63
C GLU A 314 -14.02 11.76 -0.30
N GLY A 315 -14.11 10.43 -0.37
CA GLY A 315 -15.36 9.71 -0.10
C GLY A 315 -15.72 9.64 1.38
N GLU A 316 -14.73 9.61 2.26
CA GLU A 316 -14.93 9.43 3.69
C GLU A 316 -14.98 10.78 4.42
N ALA A 317 -16.18 11.17 4.91
CA ALA A 317 -16.39 12.45 5.60
C ALA A 317 -15.45 12.67 6.81
N ALA A 318 -15.06 11.59 7.50
CA ALA A 318 -14.12 11.68 8.61
C ALA A 318 -12.69 12.03 8.16
N LEU A 319 -12.25 11.58 6.99
CA LEU A 319 -10.98 11.99 6.39
C LEU A 319 -11.04 13.44 5.93
N VAL A 320 -12.15 13.87 5.33
CA VAL A 320 -12.39 15.26 4.94
C VAL A 320 -12.29 16.21 6.15
N ALA A 321 -12.90 15.86 7.27
CA ALA A 321 -12.79 16.67 8.49
C ALA A 321 -11.32 16.80 8.94
N ARG A 322 -10.55 15.70 8.92
CA ARG A 322 -9.13 15.73 9.28
C ARG A 322 -8.27 16.47 8.26
N SER A 323 -8.59 16.44 6.97
CA SER A 323 -7.87 17.24 5.98
C SER A 323 -8.06 18.74 6.20
N HIS A 324 -9.25 19.18 6.65
CA HIS A 324 -9.48 20.55 7.11
C HIS A 324 -8.65 20.90 8.36
N GLU A 325 -8.63 20.00 9.36
CA GLU A 325 -7.79 20.16 10.56
C GLU A 325 -6.31 20.28 10.19
N ASN A 326 -5.84 19.42 9.29
CA ASN A 326 -4.47 19.44 8.78
C ASN A 326 -4.16 20.73 8.01
N ALA A 327 -5.06 21.21 7.15
CA ALA A 327 -4.89 22.48 6.43
C ALA A 327 -4.77 23.65 7.43
N THR A 328 -5.65 23.71 8.42
CA THR A 328 -5.63 24.73 9.47
C THR A 328 -4.35 24.70 10.27
N GLY A 329 -3.93 23.51 10.73
CA GLY A 329 -2.70 23.31 11.51
C GLY A 329 -1.44 23.73 10.77
N ASN A 330 -1.45 23.65 9.43
CA ASN A 330 -0.33 24.07 8.56
C ASN A 330 -0.48 25.52 8.03
N GLY A 331 -1.49 26.28 8.48
CA GLY A 331 -1.73 27.66 8.01
C GLY A 331 -2.08 27.75 6.52
N ILE A 332 -2.71 26.72 5.95
CA ILE A 332 -3.16 26.69 4.54
C ILE A 332 -4.60 27.18 4.47
N GLY A 333 -4.80 28.32 3.79
CA GLY A 333 -6.11 28.97 3.62
C GLY A 333 -6.70 28.89 2.21
N ASN A 334 -5.95 28.34 1.24
CA ASN A 334 -6.31 28.23 -0.17
C ASN A 334 -6.67 26.79 -0.60
N ALA A 335 -6.95 25.89 0.36
CA ALA A 335 -7.43 24.55 0.12
C ALA A 335 -8.87 24.39 0.64
N GLU A 336 -9.77 23.89 -0.21
CA GLU A 336 -11.14 23.51 0.14
C GLU A 336 -11.29 22.00 0.04
N PHE A 337 -12.13 21.40 0.87
CA PHE A 337 -12.34 19.95 0.87
C PHE A 337 -13.82 19.59 0.80
N PHE A 338 -14.17 18.56 0.04
CA PHE A 338 -15.53 18.08 -0.14
C PHE A 338 -15.62 16.56 0.10
N ALA A 339 -16.67 16.17 0.84
CA ALA A 339 -17.01 14.75 0.96
C ALA A 339 -17.94 14.35 -0.19
N ALA A 340 -17.52 13.42 -1.05
CA ALA A 340 -18.32 12.96 -2.17
C ALA A 340 -17.95 11.52 -2.58
N ASP A 341 -18.96 10.69 -2.84
CA ASP A 341 -18.75 9.38 -3.45
C ASP A 341 -18.34 9.56 -4.93
N LEU A 342 -17.05 9.40 -5.18
CA LEU A 342 -16.47 9.57 -6.52
C LEU A 342 -16.84 8.43 -7.50
N ALA A 343 -17.47 7.36 -7.03
CA ALA A 343 -18.06 6.35 -7.90
C ALA A 343 -19.44 6.76 -8.45
N ALA A 344 -20.10 7.74 -7.82
CA ALA A 344 -21.37 8.31 -8.28
C ALA A 344 -21.14 9.52 -9.20
N ASP A 345 -22.14 9.86 -10.01
CA ASP A 345 -22.10 11.06 -10.88
C ASP A 345 -22.15 12.34 -10.03
N GLN A 346 -21.10 13.13 -10.09
CA GLN A 346 -20.93 14.37 -9.32
C GLN A 346 -21.05 15.63 -10.17
N ARG A 347 -21.50 15.56 -11.45
CA ARG A 347 -21.55 16.71 -12.38
C ARG A 347 -22.33 17.91 -11.87
N SER A 348 -23.32 17.70 -11.00
CA SER A 348 -24.14 18.76 -10.43
C SER A 348 -23.55 19.42 -9.17
N THR A 349 -22.47 18.88 -8.64
CA THR A 349 -21.86 19.41 -7.41
C THR A 349 -21.08 20.70 -7.68
N PRO A 350 -21.01 21.61 -6.69
CA PRO A 350 -20.32 22.89 -6.86
C PRO A 350 -18.84 22.74 -7.25
N TRP A 351 -18.14 21.75 -6.70
CA TRP A 351 -16.74 21.51 -7.03
C TRP A 351 -16.56 20.97 -8.46
N ALA A 352 -17.46 20.11 -8.95
CA ALA A 352 -17.35 19.52 -10.29
C ALA A 352 -17.70 20.52 -11.42
N GLN A 353 -18.34 21.64 -11.09
CA GLN A 353 -18.69 22.70 -12.05
C GLN A 353 -17.63 23.80 -12.16
N ARG A 354 -16.58 23.75 -11.32
CA ARG A 354 -15.49 24.74 -11.34
C ARG A 354 -14.52 24.46 -12.50
N HIS A 355 -13.77 25.49 -12.83
CA HIS A 355 -12.60 25.40 -13.73
C HIS A 355 -11.38 24.89 -12.95
N TYR A 356 -10.60 24.00 -13.57
CA TYR A 356 -9.34 23.52 -13.05
C TYR A 356 -8.29 23.43 -14.15
N ASP A 357 -7.12 23.99 -13.90
CA ASP A 357 -5.98 23.95 -14.82
C ASP A 357 -5.30 22.57 -14.80
N LYS A 358 -5.24 21.95 -13.62
CA LYS A 358 -4.50 20.70 -13.39
C LYS A 358 -5.27 19.79 -12.46
N LEU A 359 -5.05 18.48 -12.62
CA LEU A 359 -5.66 17.44 -11.78
C LEU A 359 -4.63 16.49 -11.23
N LEU A 360 -4.88 16.04 -9.99
CA LEU A 360 -4.20 14.89 -9.41
C LEU A 360 -5.25 13.81 -9.08
N LEU A 361 -4.93 12.57 -9.39
CA LEU A 361 -5.78 11.40 -9.15
C LEU A 361 -4.95 10.35 -8.38
N ASP A 362 -5.43 9.90 -7.21
CA ASP A 362 -4.85 8.77 -6.46
C ASP A 362 -5.96 7.77 -6.06
N PRO A 363 -6.63 7.13 -7.04
CA PRO A 363 -7.80 6.31 -6.80
C PRO A 363 -7.46 4.95 -6.15
N PRO A 364 -8.47 4.26 -5.57
CA PRO A 364 -8.34 2.89 -5.10
C PRO A 364 -8.02 1.93 -6.26
N ARG A 365 -7.78 0.65 -5.93
CA ARG A 365 -7.45 -0.41 -6.92
C ARG A 365 -8.40 -0.54 -8.11
N SER A 366 -9.65 -0.14 -7.96
CA SER A 366 -10.65 -0.11 -9.05
C SER A 366 -10.33 0.92 -10.13
N GLY A 367 -9.47 1.89 -9.85
CA GLY A 367 -9.16 3.02 -10.71
C GLY A 367 -10.20 4.13 -10.65
N ALA A 368 -10.13 5.06 -11.58
CA ALA A 368 -10.95 6.27 -11.65
C ALA A 368 -12.00 6.25 -12.78
N ALA A 369 -12.37 5.08 -13.34
CA ALA A 369 -13.23 5.01 -14.52
C ALA A 369 -14.52 5.82 -14.39
N ALA A 370 -15.23 5.72 -13.25
CA ALA A 370 -16.45 6.51 -13.01
C ALA A 370 -16.18 8.01 -13.01
N VAL A 371 -15.09 8.43 -12.39
CA VAL A 371 -14.65 9.83 -12.36
C VAL A 371 -14.36 10.34 -13.75
N LEU A 372 -13.68 9.56 -14.59
CA LEU A 372 -13.31 9.96 -15.94
C LEU A 372 -14.53 10.26 -16.84
N ASP A 373 -15.69 9.65 -16.55
CA ASP A 373 -16.91 9.91 -17.31
C ASP A 373 -17.52 11.30 -17.06
N TYR A 374 -17.32 11.87 -15.86
CA TYR A 374 -17.91 13.17 -15.49
C TYR A 374 -16.89 14.25 -15.13
N LEU A 375 -15.61 13.93 -15.13
CA LEU A 375 -14.54 14.83 -14.72
C LEU A 375 -14.65 16.22 -15.39
N PRO A 376 -14.46 17.36 -14.66
CA PRO A 376 -14.40 18.69 -15.23
C PRO A 376 -13.11 18.84 -16.06
N ARG A 377 -13.20 18.49 -17.34
CA ARG A 377 -12.04 18.29 -18.24
C ARG A 377 -11.79 19.42 -19.20
N LYS A 378 -12.79 20.30 -19.37
CA LYS A 378 -12.77 21.25 -20.50
C LYS A 378 -11.50 22.08 -20.54
N ASP A 379 -10.93 22.36 -19.39
CA ASP A 379 -9.86 23.33 -19.24
C ASP A 379 -8.56 22.72 -18.70
N ALA A 380 -8.63 21.54 -18.06
CA ALA A 380 -7.45 20.89 -17.55
C ALA A 380 -6.50 20.47 -18.69
N HIS A 381 -5.27 20.95 -18.60
CA HIS A 381 -4.23 20.64 -19.59
C HIS A 381 -3.21 19.61 -19.07
N ARG A 382 -3.23 19.31 -17.76
CA ARG A 382 -2.28 18.40 -17.14
C ARG A 382 -2.95 17.53 -16.06
N ILE A 383 -2.70 16.23 -16.10
CA ILE A 383 -3.20 15.26 -15.11
C ILE A 383 -2.02 14.43 -14.62
N VAL A 384 -1.83 14.37 -13.31
CA VAL A 384 -0.97 13.38 -12.65
C VAL A 384 -1.85 12.31 -12.05
N TYR A 385 -1.55 11.05 -12.40
CA TYR A 385 -2.28 9.88 -11.93
C TYR A 385 -1.34 8.97 -11.15
N VAL A 386 -1.57 8.80 -9.86
CA VAL A 386 -0.91 7.83 -8.97
C VAL A 386 -1.77 6.57 -8.92
N SER A 387 -1.18 5.40 -8.91
CA SER A 387 -1.95 4.14 -8.93
C SER A 387 -1.23 2.98 -8.25
N CYS A 388 -1.97 2.27 -7.42
CA CYS A 388 -1.54 1.01 -6.81
C CYS A 388 -1.93 -0.24 -7.62
N HIS A 389 -2.48 -0.07 -8.84
CA HIS A 389 -2.89 -1.19 -9.68
C HIS A 389 -2.68 -0.90 -11.17
N PRO A 390 -1.66 -1.50 -11.81
CA PRO A 390 -1.27 -1.17 -13.18
C PRO A 390 -2.35 -1.46 -14.22
N GLY A 391 -3.21 -2.45 -14.00
CA GLY A 391 -4.30 -2.79 -14.92
C GLY A 391 -5.41 -1.73 -14.97
N SER A 392 -5.80 -1.15 -13.83
CA SER A 392 -6.77 -0.04 -13.80
C SER A 392 -6.16 1.25 -14.36
N LEU A 393 -4.89 1.55 -14.03
CA LEU A 393 -4.21 2.70 -14.63
C LEU A 393 -4.14 2.56 -16.15
N ALA A 394 -3.80 1.38 -16.68
CA ALA A 394 -3.72 1.17 -18.12
C ALA A 394 -5.08 1.37 -18.81
N ARG A 395 -6.17 0.83 -18.25
CA ARG A 395 -7.54 1.05 -18.76
C ARG A 395 -7.89 2.54 -18.77
N ASP A 396 -7.63 3.22 -17.67
CA ASP A 396 -7.95 4.64 -17.48
C ASP A 396 -7.08 5.52 -18.40
N ALA A 397 -5.82 5.15 -18.61
CA ALA A 397 -4.92 5.78 -19.56
C ALA A 397 -5.44 5.70 -21.00
N GLY A 398 -5.91 4.52 -21.42
CA GLY A 398 -6.58 4.36 -22.71
C GLY A 398 -7.77 5.30 -22.86
N THR A 399 -8.61 5.42 -21.82
CA THR A 399 -9.75 6.33 -21.80
C THR A 399 -9.32 7.80 -21.90
N LEU A 400 -8.30 8.22 -21.16
CA LEU A 400 -7.77 9.59 -21.21
C LEU A 400 -7.22 9.94 -22.60
N VAL A 401 -6.52 9.02 -23.23
CA VAL A 401 -5.94 9.23 -24.56
C VAL A 401 -7.04 9.21 -25.64
N GLU A 402 -7.86 8.16 -25.69
CA GLU A 402 -8.82 7.97 -26.78
C GLU A 402 -10.02 8.91 -26.73
N ARG A 403 -10.56 9.15 -25.52
CA ARG A 403 -11.81 9.90 -25.36
C ARG A 403 -11.61 11.34 -24.91
N HIS A 404 -10.47 11.64 -24.27
CA HIS A 404 -10.28 12.94 -23.61
C HIS A 404 -9.18 13.78 -24.22
N GLY A 405 -8.51 13.28 -25.27
CA GLY A 405 -7.54 14.02 -26.05
C GLY A 405 -6.24 14.36 -25.30
N PHE A 406 -5.91 13.57 -24.28
CA PHE A 406 -4.60 13.63 -23.62
C PHE A 406 -3.58 12.76 -24.34
N VAL A 407 -2.31 13.03 -24.11
CA VAL A 407 -1.20 12.12 -24.43
C VAL A 407 -0.60 11.62 -23.14
N LEU A 408 -0.19 10.35 -23.08
CA LEU A 408 0.58 9.80 -21.98
C LEU A 408 2.03 10.28 -22.13
N ALA A 409 2.33 11.43 -21.50
CA ALA A 409 3.62 12.11 -21.65
C ALA A 409 4.75 11.36 -20.91
N ALA A 410 4.47 10.84 -19.71
CA ALA A 410 5.45 10.07 -18.95
C ALA A 410 4.78 9.05 -18.02
N ALA A 411 5.48 7.96 -17.72
CA ALA A 411 5.06 7.01 -16.69
C ALA A 411 6.27 6.31 -16.06
N GLY A 412 6.11 5.83 -14.82
CA GLY A 412 7.13 5.07 -14.12
C GLY A 412 6.60 4.36 -12.88
N VAL A 413 7.39 3.45 -12.34
CA VAL A 413 7.07 2.69 -11.13
C VAL A 413 7.70 3.31 -9.88
N MET A 414 7.07 3.03 -8.75
CA MET A 414 7.50 3.43 -7.43
C MET A 414 7.52 2.19 -6.53
N ASP A 415 8.65 1.91 -5.89
CA ASP A 415 8.78 0.73 -5.03
C ASP A 415 8.26 1.00 -3.61
N MET A 416 6.95 1.33 -3.51
CA MET A 416 6.27 1.56 -2.24
C MET A 416 6.29 0.34 -1.33
N PHE A 417 6.28 -0.87 -1.93
CA PHE A 417 6.23 -2.16 -1.25
C PHE A 417 7.40 -3.06 -1.68
N PRO A 418 8.64 -2.75 -1.27
CA PRO A 418 9.78 -3.66 -1.48
C PRO A 418 9.47 -5.09 -1.03
N HIS A 419 10.07 -6.07 -1.72
CA HIS A 419 9.91 -7.51 -1.48
C HIS A 419 8.53 -8.10 -1.77
N THR A 420 7.63 -7.31 -2.37
CA THR A 420 6.31 -7.78 -2.82
C THR A 420 6.13 -7.52 -4.32
N ALA A 421 5.17 -8.22 -4.92
CA ALA A 421 4.81 -8.01 -6.32
C ALA A 421 3.84 -6.82 -6.53
N HIS A 422 3.50 -6.06 -5.50
CA HIS A 422 2.68 -4.85 -5.66
C HIS A 422 3.41 -3.81 -6.51
N VAL A 423 2.69 -3.29 -7.52
CA VAL A 423 3.19 -2.27 -8.44
C VAL A 423 2.48 -0.96 -8.12
N GLU A 424 3.23 -0.01 -7.59
CA GLU A 424 2.82 1.39 -7.54
C GLU A 424 3.39 2.11 -8.75
N SER A 425 2.64 3.03 -9.30
CA SER A 425 3.02 3.75 -10.52
C SER A 425 2.50 5.17 -10.53
N ILE A 426 3.17 6.01 -11.29
CA ILE A 426 2.78 7.40 -11.53
C ILE A 426 2.80 7.65 -13.04
N ALA A 427 1.81 8.39 -13.53
CA ALA A 427 1.69 8.75 -14.94
C ALA A 427 1.34 10.24 -15.08
N LEU A 428 1.91 10.86 -16.10
CA LEU A 428 1.62 12.23 -16.52
C LEU A 428 0.85 12.20 -17.85
N PHE A 429 -0.28 12.87 -17.87
CA PHE A 429 -1.06 13.14 -19.09
C PHE A 429 -1.09 14.62 -19.37
N GLU A 430 -0.84 14.99 -20.62
CA GLU A 430 -0.85 16.39 -21.09
C GLU A 430 -1.75 16.53 -22.30
N ARG A 431 -2.42 17.68 -22.41
CA ARG A 431 -3.07 18.09 -23.67
C ARG A 431 -2.09 18.81 -24.56
N ARG A 432 -2.20 18.55 -25.86
CA ARG A 432 -1.48 19.29 -26.91
C ARG A 432 -2.18 20.62 -27.19
#